data_3ebb66e5f99294710eecffe843e1558a
#
_entry.id   3ebb66e5f99294710eecffe843e1558a
#
_cell.length_a   1.000
_cell.length_b   1.000
_cell.length_c   1.000
_cell.angle_alpha   90.00
_cell.angle_beta   90.00
_cell.angle_gamma   90.00
#
_symmetry.space_group_name_H-M   'P 1'
#
loop_
_entity.id
_entity.type
_entity.pdbx_description
1 polymer ?
#
loop_
_entity_poly.entity_id
_entity_poly.type
_entity_poly.pdbx_seq_one_letter_code
_entity_poly.pdbx_strand_id
1 'polypeptide(L)'
;MKKREFLKTTGAGAAVAAATAVNAPFVHAQSKTPIKWRLQTYAGPALGEHVIKPSIEAFNKAANGEMVIELYFADQLVPTGELFRAMQKGTIDAVQSDDDSIAAPVDISVFGGYFPFATRYSLDVPVLFHQYGLKEIWEEAYGEIDGVTWLSAGAWDPCHFNTVEPIRSLDDLKGKRVFTFPTAGRFLSRFGVVPVTLPWEDIEVAVQTGELDGIAWSGITEDYTVGWADVTNYFLTNNISGAWCGSYFANSDAWNAVPEHLQTLFRLCMDSSHYYRQHWYWGGEAKLRV
;
A
#
# COMPACT_ATOMS: atom_id res chain seq x y z
N MET A 1 33.04 -64.54 -3.11
CA MET A 1 31.67 -64.97 -3.48
C MET A 1 31.01 -63.83 -4.24
N LYS A 2 30.62 -64.08 -5.48
CA LYS A 2 30.25 -63.07 -6.46
C LYS A 2 28.80 -62.65 -6.33
N LYS A 3 28.51 -61.35 -6.31
CA LYS A 3 27.22 -60.66 -6.23
C LYS A 3 26.17 -61.05 -7.31
N ARG A 4 26.29 -62.15 -7.96
CA ARG A 4 25.45 -62.57 -9.10
C ARG A 4 24.51 -63.78 -8.84
N GLU A 5 24.51 -64.36 -7.64
CA GLU A 5 23.67 -65.51 -7.31
C GLU A 5 22.45 -65.23 -6.43
N PHE A 6 22.27 -63.98 -5.98
CA PHE A 6 21.14 -63.63 -5.15
C PHE A 6 19.84 -63.27 -5.95
N LEU A 7 19.93 -63.22 -7.27
CA LEU A 7 18.82 -62.79 -8.13
C LEU A 7 18.14 -63.94 -8.89
N LYS A 8 18.37 -65.22 -8.52
CA LYS A 8 17.83 -66.38 -9.28
C LYS A 8 16.83 -67.24 -8.52
N THR A 9 16.36 -66.86 -7.32
CA THR A 9 15.47 -67.70 -6.51
C THR A 9 14.23 -66.96 -6.01
N THR A 10 13.62 -66.09 -6.81
CA THR A 10 12.28 -65.59 -6.54
C THR A 10 11.54 -65.42 -7.87
N GLY A 11 11.42 -66.53 -8.56
CA GLY A 11 10.50 -66.66 -9.68
C GLY A 11 9.39 -67.63 -9.30
N ALA A 12 8.16 -67.24 -9.50
CA ALA A 12 6.91 -67.96 -9.37
C ALA A 12 6.13 -67.71 -8.07
N GLY A 13 5.61 -66.53 -7.97
CA GLY A 13 4.41 -66.22 -7.18
C GLY A 13 3.57 -65.23 -8.00
N ALA A 14 2.69 -65.74 -8.81
CA ALA A 14 1.71 -64.88 -9.51
C ALA A 14 0.78 -64.24 -8.47
N ALA A 15 1.22 -63.13 -7.96
CA ALA A 15 0.35 -62.21 -7.25
C ALA A 15 -0.46 -61.45 -8.29
N VAL A 16 -1.70 -61.83 -8.46
CA VAL A 16 -2.74 -61.01 -9.08
C VAL A 16 -2.84 -59.79 -8.21
N ALA A 17 -2.07 -58.76 -8.49
CA ALA A 17 -2.33 -57.43 -7.97
C ALA A 17 -3.62 -56.96 -8.65
N ALA A 18 -4.76 -57.17 -7.98
CA ALA A 18 -5.95 -56.45 -8.27
C ALA A 18 -5.58 -54.98 -8.15
N ALA A 19 -5.36 -54.30 -9.26
CA ALA A 19 -5.30 -52.87 -9.33
C ALA A 19 -6.70 -52.37 -8.89
N THR A 20 -6.90 -52.21 -7.59
CA THR A 20 -7.92 -51.32 -7.11
C THR A 20 -7.52 -49.95 -7.64
N ALA A 21 -8.04 -49.58 -8.79
CA ALA A 21 -8.10 -48.21 -9.21
C ALA A 21 -8.76 -47.45 -8.05
N VAL A 22 -7.94 -46.82 -7.22
CA VAL A 22 -8.39 -45.78 -6.33
C VAL A 22 -8.88 -44.72 -7.31
N ASN A 23 -10.17 -44.73 -7.61
CA ASN A 23 -10.86 -43.62 -8.18
C ASN A 23 -10.71 -42.51 -7.11
N ALA A 24 -9.61 -41.79 -7.14
CA ALA A 24 -9.58 -40.51 -6.48
C ALA A 24 -10.81 -39.77 -7.01
N PRO A 25 -11.74 -39.35 -6.16
CA PRO A 25 -12.84 -38.56 -6.63
C PRO A 25 -12.19 -37.39 -7.37
N PHE A 26 -12.38 -37.32 -8.67
CA PHE A 26 -12.16 -36.06 -9.38
C PHE A 26 -13.10 -35.07 -8.67
N VAL A 27 -12.55 -34.32 -7.76
CA VAL A 27 -13.20 -33.12 -7.27
C VAL A 27 -13.26 -32.23 -8.51
N HIS A 28 -14.39 -32.35 -9.23
CA HIS A 28 -14.76 -31.27 -10.12
C HIS A 28 -14.94 -30.08 -9.18
N ALA A 29 -13.90 -29.28 -9.05
CA ALA A 29 -14.03 -27.95 -8.54
C ALA A 29 -15.07 -27.33 -9.49
N GLN A 30 -16.32 -27.23 -9.01
CA GLN A 30 -17.29 -26.39 -9.67
C GLN A 30 -16.57 -25.06 -9.84
N SER A 31 -16.40 -24.61 -11.06
CA SER A 31 -15.85 -23.30 -11.34
C SER A 31 -16.84 -22.28 -10.77
N LYS A 32 -16.67 -21.97 -9.49
CA LYS A 32 -17.37 -20.83 -8.89
C LYS A 32 -16.95 -19.63 -9.71
N THR A 33 -17.90 -18.82 -10.11
CA THR A 33 -17.60 -17.54 -10.75
C THR A 33 -16.59 -16.81 -9.84
N PRO A 34 -15.44 -16.37 -10.38
CA PRO A 34 -14.45 -15.68 -9.58
C PRO A 34 -15.05 -14.47 -8.86
N ILE A 35 -14.69 -14.28 -7.60
CA ILE A 35 -14.98 -13.03 -6.90
C ILE A 35 -14.17 -11.94 -7.60
N LYS A 36 -14.81 -10.85 -7.97
CA LYS A 36 -14.13 -9.71 -8.60
C LYS A 36 -14.26 -8.50 -7.71
N TRP A 37 -13.11 -7.88 -7.39
CA TRP A 37 -13.05 -6.63 -6.66
C TRP A 37 -12.45 -5.52 -7.50
N ARG A 38 -13.00 -4.32 -7.34
CA ARG A 38 -12.39 -3.08 -7.79
C ARG A 38 -11.71 -2.44 -6.59
N LEU A 39 -10.39 -2.33 -6.66
CA LEU A 39 -9.58 -1.63 -5.67
C LEU A 39 -9.00 -0.38 -6.31
N GLN A 40 -9.28 0.79 -5.75
CA GLN A 40 -8.62 2.02 -6.17
C GLN A 40 -7.62 2.48 -5.12
N THR A 41 -6.44 2.92 -5.59
CA THR A 41 -5.41 3.54 -4.77
C THR A 41 -5.37 5.06 -4.97
N TYR A 42 -4.78 5.75 -4.00
CA TYR A 42 -4.45 7.17 -4.11
C TYR A 42 -3.33 7.44 -5.14
N ALA A 43 -2.49 6.44 -5.39
CA ALA A 43 -1.31 6.58 -6.23
C ALA A 43 -1.66 6.69 -7.70
N GLY A 44 -1.06 7.65 -8.39
CA GLY A 44 -1.07 7.72 -9.85
C GLY A 44 -0.33 6.55 -10.49
N PRO A 45 -0.46 6.36 -11.83
CA PRO A 45 0.11 5.21 -12.53
C PRO A 45 1.62 5.06 -12.32
N ALA A 46 2.38 6.15 -12.40
CA ALA A 46 3.84 6.11 -12.26
C ALA A 46 4.30 5.51 -10.92
N LEU A 47 3.64 5.88 -9.82
CA LEU A 47 3.94 5.36 -8.48
C LEU A 47 3.29 3.99 -8.26
N GLY A 48 2.03 3.85 -8.59
CA GLY A 48 1.23 2.67 -8.30
C GLY A 48 1.77 1.38 -8.94
N GLU A 49 2.43 1.49 -10.09
CA GLU A 49 3.12 0.38 -10.76
C GLU A 49 4.22 -0.24 -9.87
N HIS A 50 4.88 0.56 -9.03
CA HIS A 50 5.99 0.11 -8.18
C HIS A 50 5.54 -0.30 -6.78
N VAL A 51 4.55 0.39 -6.20
CA VAL A 51 4.26 0.25 -4.77
C VAL A 51 2.97 -0.49 -4.44
N ILE A 52 2.02 -0.58 -5.38
CA ILE A 52 0.72 -1.25 -5.17
C ILE A 52 0.55 -2.48 -6.05
N LYS A 53 0.77 -2.33 -7.34
CA LYS A 53 0.54 -3.37 -8.34
C LYS A 53 1.25 -4.69 -8.04
N PRO A 54 2.52 -4.72 -7.60
CA PRO A 54 3.21 -6.00 -7.34
C PRO A 54 2.51 -6.86 -6.28
N SER A 55 1.95 -6.25 -5.23
CA SER A 55 1.22 -6.99 -4.19
C SER A 55 -0.14 -7.49 -4.68
N ILE A 56 -0.85 -6.70 -5.48
CA ILE A 56 -2.12 -7.11 -6.09
C ILE A 56 -1.91 -8.25 -7.09
N GLU A 57 -0.86 -8.18 -7.92
CA GLU A 57 -0.51 -9.26 -8.85
C GLU A 57 -0.09 -10.54 -8.12
N ALA A 58 0.66 -10.41 -7.01
CA ALA A 58 1.02 -11.56 -6.16
C ALA A 58 -0.22 -12.23 -5.58
N PHE A 59 -1.18 -11.44 -5.07
CA PHE A 59 -2.46 -11.95 -4.61
C PHE A 59 -3.23 -12.64 -5.73
N ASN A 60 -3.46 -11.97 -6.86
CA ASN A 60 -4.22 -12.51 -7.99
C ASN A 60 -3.63 -13.83 -8.50
N LYS A 61 -2.30 -13.92 -8.56
CA LYS A 61 -1.59 -15.14 -8.93
C LYS A 61 -1.81 -16.27 -7.92
N ALA A 62 -1.72 -15.96 -6.62
CA ALA A 62 -1.85 -16.94 -5.55
C ALA A 62 -3.31 -17.38 -5.33
N ALA A 63 -4.27 -16.49 -5.57
CA ALA A 63 -5.71 -16.79 -5.51
C ALA A 63 -6.18 -17.72 -6.65
N ASN A 64 -5.33 -17.97 -7.66
CA ASN A 64 -5.50 -18.98 -8.70
C ASN A 64 -6.89 -18.97 -9.38
N GLY A 65 -7.41 -17.77 -9.61
CA GLY A 65 -8.71 -17.58 -10.29
C GLY A 65 -9.95 -17.68 -9.38
N GLU A 66 -9.80 -17.95 -8.09
CA GLU A 66 -10.94 -17.91 -7.15
C GLU A 66 -11.39 -16.48 -6.87
N MET A 67 -10.44 -15.55 -6.84
CA MET A 67 -10.67 -14.11 -6.69
C MET A 67 -9.72 -13.32 -7.57
N VAL A 68 -10.20 -12.20 -8.11
CA VAL A 68 -9.42 -11.25 -8.92
C VAL A 68 -9.66 -9.85 -8.39
N ILE A 69 -8.58 -9.14 -8.11
CA ILE A 69 -8.60 -7.71 -7.77
C ILE A 69 -8.19 -6.93 -9.01
N GLU A 70 -9.08 -6.08 -9.49
CA GLU A 70 -8.83 -5.12 -10.55
C GLU A 70 -8.33 -3.84 -9.89
N LEU A 71 -7.06 -3.50 -10.15
CA LEU A 71 -6.42 -2.29 -9.60
C LEU A 71 -6.73 -1.08 -10.46
N TYR A 72 -7.16 -0.02 -9.80
CA TYR A 72 -7.38 1.31 -10.37
C TYR A 72 -6.47 2.31 -9.67
N PHE A 73 -5.85 3.20 -10.43
CA PHE A 73 -5.00 4.26 -9.90
C PHE A 73 -5.82 5.50 -9.51
N ALA A 74 -5.14 6.51 -8.99
CA ALA A 74 -5.77 7.76 -8.55
C ALA A 74 -6.78 8.28 -9.58
N ASP A 75 -7.92 8.71 -9.07
CA ASP A 75 -9.00 9.39 -9.80
C ASP A 75 -9.63 8.62 -10.99
N GLN A 76 -9.33 7.31 -11.15
CA GLN A 76 -9.87 6.52 -12.27
C GLN A 76 -11.33 6.10 -12.10
N LEU A 77 -11.79 5.82 -10.87
CA LEU A 77 -13.19 5.47 -10.61
C LEU A 77 -13.91 6.61 -9.88
N VAL A 78 -13.28 7.14 -8.84
CA VAL A 78 -13.77 8.27 -8.04
C VAL A 78 -12.61 9.18 -7.65
N PRO A 79 -12.85 10.47 -7.38
CA PRO A 79 -11.82 11.36 -6.84
C PRO A 79 -11.22 10.80 -5.54
N THR A 80 -9.91 10.99 -5.33
CA THR A 80 -9.19 10.45 -4.18
C THR A 80 -9.82 10.83 -2.84
N GLY A 81 -10.29 12.07 -2.67
CA GLY A 81 -10.98 12.52 -1.45
C GLY A 81 -12.35 11.85 -1.20
N GLU A 82 -12.91 11.15 -2.19
CA GLU A 82 -14.19 10.43 -2.08
C GLU A 82 -13.99 8.91 -1.90
N LEU A 83 -12.77 8.40 -1.89
CA LEU A 83 -12.45 6.98 -1.84
C LEU A 83 -13.09 6.26 -0.66
N PHE A 84 -12.93 6.80 0.55
CA PHE A 84 -13.48 6.20 1.76
C PHE A 84 -15.00 6.05 1.68
N ARG A 85 -15.68 7.11 1.27
CA ARG A 85 -17.13 7.15 1.14
C ARG A 85 -17.65 6.21 0.04
N ALA A 86 -16.94 6.14 -1.09
CA ALA A 86 -17.30 5.27 -2.20
C ALA A 86 -17.18 3.80 -1.81
N MET A 87 -16.13 3.42 -1.10
CA MET A 87 -15.91 2.08 -0.56
C MET A 87 -16.97 1.76 0.52
N GLN A 88 -17.21 2.64 1.48
CA GLN A 88 -18.22 2.45 2.52
C GLN A 88 -19.61 2.15 1.92
N LYS A 89 -19.96 2.81 0.81
CA LYS A 89 -21.24 2.61 0.10
C LYS A 89 -21.24 1.42 -0.86
N GLY A 90 -20.14 0.70 -1.02
CA GLY A 90 -20.02 -0.41 -1.96
C GLY A 90 -19.96 0.01 -3.43
N THR A 91 -19.70 1.28 -3.75
CA THR A 91 -19.47 1.73 -5.11
C THR A 91 -18.15 1.17 -5.66
N ILE A 92 -17.16 1.02 -4.82
CA ILE A 92 -15.92 0.27 -5.03
C ILE A 92 -15.76 -0.73 -3.88
N ASP A 93 -15.05 -1.83 -4.11
CA ASP A 93 -14.98 -2.93 -3.14
C ASP A 93 -13.89 -2.70 -2.10
N ALA A 94 -12.77 -2.10 -2.51
CA ALA A 94 -11.62 -1.84 -1.64
C ALA A 94 -10.88 -0.55 -2.01
N VAL A 95 -10.14 -0.03 -1.04
CA VAL A 95 -9.30 1.17 -1.14
C VAL A 95 -7.94 0.91 -0.54
N GLN A 96 -6.91 1.49 -1.15
CA GLN A 96 -5.59 1.65 -0.55
C GLN A 96 -5.22 3.13 -0.52
N SER A 97 -4.99 3.68 0.67
CA SER A 97 -4.53 5.06 0.87
C SER A 97 -4.06 5.25 2.31
N ASP A 98 -3.55 6.44 2.62
CA ASP A 98 -3.48 6.88 4.00
C ASP A 98 -4.85 7.37 4.48
N ASP A 99 -5.07 7.26 5.77
CA ASP A 99 -6.36 7.55 6.40
C ASP A 99 -6.68 9.05 6.38
N ASP A 100 -5.65 9.91 6.45
CA ASP A 100 -5.79 11.37 6.50
C ASP A 100 -6.22 11.95 5.15
N SER A 101 -5.63 11.48 4.05
CA SER A 101 -5.93 11.98 2.68
C SER A 101 -7.31 11.60 2.18
N ILE A 102 -7.85 10.46 2.62
CA ILE A 102 -9.20 10.01 2.25
C ILE A 102 -10.29 10.48 3.20
N ALA A 103 -9.93 11.37 4.13
CA ALA A 103 -10.85 11.95 5.12
C ALA A 103 -11.62 10.88 5.91
N ALA A 104 -10.94 9.84 6.36
CA ALA A 104 -11.52 8.82 7.22
C ALA A 104 -12.09 9.46 8.49
N PRO A 105 -13.35 9.15 8.87
CA PRO A 105 -14.07 9.89 9.91
C PRO A 105 -13.72 9.38 11.32
N VAL A 106 -12.44 9.19 11.62
CA VAL A 106 -11.91 8.73 12.90
C VAL A 106 -10.77 9.63 13.36
N ASP A 107 -10.70 9.91 14.65
CA ASP A 107 -9.65 10.78 15.20
C ASP A 107 -8.23 10.24 14.98
N ILE A 108 -8.09 8.90 14.90
CA ILE A 108 -6.81 8.26 14.67
C ILE A 108 -6.27 8.47 13.24
N SER A 109 -7.10 8.91 12.30
CA SER A 109 -6.71 9.16 10.91
C SER A 109 -5.51 10.10 10.77
N VAL A 110 -5.34 11.02 11.72
CA VAL A 110 -4.20 11.96 11.75
C VAL A 110 -2.85 11.26 11.85
N PHE A 111 -2.81 10.03 12.35
CA PHE A 111 -1.59 9.21 12.43
C PHE A 111 -1.38 8.37 11.17
N GLY A 112 -2.39 8.25 10.30
CA GLY A 112 -2.28 7.57 9.01
C GLY A 112 -1.45 8.35 8.00
N GLY A 113 -1.55 9.69 8.00
CA GLY A 113 -0.68 10.57 7.24
C GLY A 113 0.70 10.74 7.90
N TYR A 114 1.46 11.72 7.44
CA TYR A 114 2.73 12.06 8.09
C TYR A 114 2.49 12.85 9.37
N PHE A 115 2.25 12.14 10.47
CA PHE A 115 2.20 12.79 11.77
C PHE A 115 3.61 13.26 12.14
N PRO A 116 3.83 14.59 12.29
CA PRO A 116 5.16 15.15 12.44
C PRO A 116 5.92 14.53 13.61
N PHE A 117 7.13 14.04 13.34
CA PHE A 117 8.06 13.45 14.30
C PHE A 117 7.55 12.18 15.04
N ALA A 118 6.45 11.56 14.61
CA ALA A 118 5.93 10.35 15.25
C ALA A 118 6.83 9.14 15.05
N THR A 119 7.43 9.03 13.89
CA THR A 119 8.37 7.95 13.55
C THR A 119 9.70 8.52 13.08
N ARG A 120 10.78 7.80 13.35
CA ARG A 120 12.12 8.14 12.87
C ARG A 120 12.44 7.45 11.54
N TYR A 121 12.00 6.23 11.43
CA TYR A 121 12.23 5.35 10.28
C TYR A 121 10.95 4.64 9.88
N SER A 122 10.85 4.24 8.63
CA SER A 122 9.71 3.46 8.11
C SER A 122 9.52 2.11 8.81
N LEU A 123 10.59 1.51 9.34
CA LEU A 123 10.50 0.28 10.14
C LEU A 123 9.79 0.47 11.49
N ASP A 124 9.67 1.68 11.99
CA ASP A 124 8.98 1.95 13.27
C ASP A 124 7.48 1.59 13.15
N VAL A 125 6.87 1.83 11.99
CA VAL A 125 5.42 1.58 11.77
C VAL A 125 5.06 0.10 11.96
N PRO A 126 5.65 -0.89 11.25
CA PRO A 126 5.31 -2.29 11.47
C PRO A 126 5.61 -2.76 12.90
N VAL A 127 6.65 -2.22 13.56
CA VAL A 127 6.93 -2.52 14.96
C VAL A 127 5.81 -2.00 15.86
N LEU A 128 5.34 -0.76 15.66
CA LEU A 128 4.21 -0.20 16.39
C LEU A 128 2.92 -1.00 16.18
N PHE A 129 2.63 -1.40 14.95
CA PHE A 129 1.43 -2.18 14.63
C PHE A 129 1.47 -3.60 15.21
N HIS A 130 2.59 -4.32 15.10
CA HIS A 130 2.64 -5.73 15.46
C HIS A 130 3.12 -6.02 16.89
N GLN A 131 3.77 -5.04 17.57
CA GLN A 131 4.35 -5.27 18.90
C GLN A 131 3.84 -4.33 19.98
N TYR A 132 3.30 -3.16 19.60
CA TYR A 132 2.91 -2.12 20.56
C TYR A 132 1.42 -1.76 20.51
N GLY A 133 0.58 -2.61 19.92
CA GLY A 133 -0.88 -2.49 20.02
C GLY A 133 -1.51 -1.46 19.08
N LEU A 134 -0.76 -0.91 18.12
CA LEU A 134 -1.33 0.08 17.20
C LEU A 134 -2.37 -0.55 16.27
N LYS A 135 -2.20 -1.83 15.93
CA LYS A 135 -3.15 -2.59 15.12
C LYS A 135 -4.52 -2.68 15.78
N GLU A 136 -4.54 -3.04 17.05
CA GLU A 136 -5.76 -3.17 17.84
C GLU A 136 -6.51 -1.84 17.94
N ILE A 137 -5.78 -0.71 18.06
CA ILE A 137 -6.36 0.63 18.07
C ILE A 137 -7.02 0.95 16.72
N TRP A 138 -6.39 0.59 15.59
CA TRP A 138 -6.98 0.75 14.26
C TRP A 138 -8.21 -0.13 14.05
N GLU A 139 -8.15 -1.39 14.45
CA GLU A 139 -9.26 -2.32 14.38
C GLU A 139 -10.46 -1.86 15.21
N GLU A 140 -10.23 -1.32 16.42
CA GLU A 140 -11.27 -0.74 17.27
C GLU A 140 -11.91 0.50 16.63
N ALA A 141 -11.08 1.47 16.22
CA ALA A 141 -11.56 2.73 15.66
C ALA A 141 -12.39 2.54 14.38
N TYR A 142 -11.96 1.67 13.49
CA TYR A 142 -12.69 1.39 12.25
C TYR A 142 -13.82 0.37 12.43
N GLY A 143 -13.76 -0.46 13.46
CA GLY A 143 -14.81 -1.41 13.83
C GLY A 143 -16.12 -0.73 14.25
N GLU A 144 -16.07 0.54 14.65
CA GLU A 144 -17.24 1.36 14.99
C GLU A 144 -17.92 1.97 13.75
N ILE A 145 -17.34 1.84 12.56
CA ILE A 145 -17.88 2.44 11.34
C ILE A 145 -18.63 1.40 10.52
N ASP A 146 -19.93 1.58 10.38
CA ASP A 146 -20.76 0.72 9.55
C ASP A 146 -20.27 0.68 8.10
N GLY A 147 -20.24 -0.52 7.52
CA GLY A 147 -19.90 -0.74 6.12
C GLY A 147 -18.40 -0.69 5.79
N VAL A 148 -17.54 -0.56 6.80
CA VAL A 148 -16.08 -0.47 6.63
C VAL A 148 -15.37 -1.59 7.38
N THR A 149 -14.45 -2.26 6.71
CA THR A 149 -13.49 -3.20 7.33
C THR A 149 -12.07 -2.74 7.02
N TRP A 150 -11.32 -2.40 8.06
CA TRP A 150 -9.89 -2.19 7.95
C TRP A 150 -9.17 -3.53 7.82
N LEU A 151 -8.25 -3.65 6.87
CA LEU A 151 -7.64 -4.94 6.51
C LEU A 151 -6.20 -5.07 6.96
N SER A 152 -5.40 -4.06 6.70
CA SER A 152 -3.96 -4.05 6.95
C SER A 152 -3.43 -2.64 6.82
N ALA A 153 -2.35 -2.33 7.54
CA ALA A 153 -1.59 -1.11 7.36
C ALA A 153 -0.19 -1.40 6.82
N GLY A 154 0.41 -0.38 6.23
CA GLY A 154 1.75 -0.44 5.70
C GLY A 154 2.60 0.78 6.02
N ALA A 155 3.91 0.55 6.19
CA ALA A 155 4.87 1.63 6.25
C ALA A 155 5.31 2.03 4.85
N TRP A 156 5.47 3.33 4.65
CA TRP A 156 5.93 3.95 3.44
C TRP A 156 7.21 4.73 3.74
N ASP A 157 7.69 5.50 2.77
CA ASP A 157 8.90 6.27 2.90
C ASP A 157 8.76 7.50 3.82
N PRO A 158 9.85 8.16 4.17
CA PRO A 158 9.80 9.40 4.95
C PRO A 158 9.30 10.59 4.13
N CYS A 159 8.71 11.57 4.80
CA CYS A 159 8.30 12.84 4.21
C CYS A 159 9.43 13.86 4.24
N HIS A 160 9.86 14.29 3.09
CA HIS A 160 10.84 15.35 2.89
C HIS A 160 10.24 16.55 2.16
N PHE A 161 10.98 17.63 2.09
CA PHE A 161 10.67 18.78 1.25
C PHE A 161 11.44 18.73 -0.06
N ASN A 162 10.74 18.92 -1.18
CA ASN A 162 11.30 19.33 -2.45
C ASN A 162 10.85 20.75 -2.75
N THR A 163 11.75 21.63 -3.10
CA THR A 163 11.46 23.07 -3.28
C THR A 163 12.12 23.64 -4.51
N VAL A 164 11.51 24.67 -5.08
CA VAL A 164 12.05 25.43 -6.20
C VAL A 164 13.24 26.28 -5.73
N GLU A 165 13.10 26.89 -4.55
CA GLU A 165 14.12 27.74 -3.92
C GLU A 165 14.69 27.05 -2.66
N PRO A 166 15.95 27.30 -2.28
CA PRO A 166 16.56 26.62 -1.14
C PRO A 166 15.93 27.04 0.17
N ILE A 167 15.70 26.08 1.07
CA ILE A 167 15.28 26.29 2.46
C ILE A 167 16.49 26.04 3.36
N ARG A 168 16.95 27.07 4.05
CA ARG A 168 18.12 27.03 4.95
C ARG A 168 17.77 27.35 6.40
N SER A 169 16.58 27.91 6.61
CA SER A 169 16.05 28.27 7.92
C SER A 169 14.52 28.13 7.94
N LEU A 170 13.92 28.15 9.13
CA LEU A 170 12.47 28.17 9.28
C LEU A 170 11.84 29.46 8.70
N ASP A 171 12.60 30.55 8.64
CA ASP A 171 12.12 31.81 8.07
C ASP A 171 11.89 31.69 6.55
N ASP A 172 12.66 30.85 5.86
CA ASP A 172 12.52 30.63 4.42
C ASP A 172 11.21 29.88 4.07
N LEU A 173 10.59 29.23 5.04
CA LEU A 173 9.29 28.56 4.88
C LEU A 173 8.10 29.55 4.85
N LYS A 174 8.27 30.76 5.37
CA LYS A 174 7.17 31.72 5.49
C LYS A 174 6.60 32.12 4.14
N GLY A 175 5.28 31.94 3.98
CA GLY A 175 4.55 32.25 2.75
C GLY A 175 4.75 31.25 1.62
N LYS A 176 5.57 30.22 1.78
CA LYS A 176 5.72 29.16 0.76
C LYS A 176 4.44 28.36 0.63
N ARG A 177 3.95 28.19 -0.58
CA ARG A 177 2.79 27.35 -0.93
C ARG A 177 3.32 25.94 -1.19
N VAL A 178 2.91 25.01 -0.36
CA VAL A 178 3.46 23.66 -0.37
C VAL A 178 2.34 22.64 -0.46
N PHE A 179 2.41 21.76 -1.45
CA PHE A 179 1.54 20.58 -1.50
C PHE A 179 1.99 19.61 -0.41
N THR A 180 1.06 19.16 0.44
CA THR A 180 1.36 18.24 1.54
C THR A 180 0.10 17.59 2.10
N PHE A 181 0.29 16.57 2.94
CA PHE A 181 -0.78 15.92 3.68
C PHE A 181 -1.51 16.90 4.62
N PRO A 182 -2.82 16.71 4.86
CA PRO A 182 -3.61 17.60 5.70
C PRO A 182 -3.01 17.79 7.10
N THR A 183 -2.62 16.72 7.78
CA THR A 183 -2.04 16.79 9.13
C THR A 183 -0.66 17.47 9.13
N ALA A 184 0.21 17.14 8.19
CA ALA A 184 1.50 17.81 8.03
C ALA A 184 1.31 19.30 7.69
N GLY A 185 0.34 19.63 6.85
CA GLY A 185 -0.01 21.01 6.49
C GLY A 185 -0.45 21.84 7.69
N ARG A 186 -1.31 21.29 8.56
CA ARG A 186 -1.70 21.94 9.83
C ARG A 186 -0.51 22.25 10.75
N PHE A 187 0.44 21.34 10.81
CA PHE A 187 1.68 21.55 11.56
C PHE A 187 2.56 22.63 10.90
N LEU A 188 2.82 22.52 9.61
CA LEU A 188 3.69 23.42 8.85
C LEU A 188 3.15 24.86 8.79
N SER A 189 1.83 25.06 8.83
CA SER A 189 1.20 26.38 8.90
C SER A 189 1.65 27.19 10.12
N ARG A 190 2.07 26.52 11.20
CA ARG A 190 2.61 27.20 12.40
C ARG A 190 3.96 27.86 12.14
N PHE A 191 4.66 27.47 11.08
CA PHE A 191 5.91 28.04 10.60
C PHE A 191 5.71 28.99 9.40
N GLY A 192 4.44 29.29 9.08
CA GLY A 192 4.09 30.23 8.01
C GLY A 192 3.98 29.59 6.62
N VAL A 193 4.08 28.28 6.51
CA VAL A 193 3.77 27.57 5.24
C VAL A 193 2.30 27.72 4.91
N VAL A 194 1.97 27.88 3.65
CA VAL A 194 0.61 27.85 3.11
C VAL A 194 0.41 26.47 2.46
N PRO A 195 -0.25 25.52 3.17
CA PRO A 195 -0.51 24.21 2.61
C PRO A 195 -1.55 24.30 1.49
N VAL A 196 -1.30 23.58 0.41
CA VAL A 196 -2.17 23.54 -0.78
C VAL A 196 -2.56 22.09 -1.04
N THR A 197 -3.82 21.87 -1.41
CA THR A 197 -4.33 20.58 -1.84
C THR A 197 -4.75 20.69 -3.31
N LEU A 198 -4.23 19.79 -4.13
CA LEU A 198 -4.50 19.70 -5.56
C LEU A 198 -4.75 18.24 -5.95
N PRO A 199 -5.43 17.96 -7.07
CA PRO A 199 -5.39 16.63 -7.69
C PRO A 199 -3.95 16.20 -7.97
N TRP A 200 -3.68 14.91 -7.87
CA TRP A 200 -2.33 14.35 -8.03
C TRP A 200 -1.67 14.76 -9.37
N GLU A 201 -2.42 14.70 -10.45
CA GLU A 201 -1.93 14.99 -11.81
C GLU A 201 -1.63 16.48 -12.06
N ASP A 202 -2.08 17.37 -11.17
CA ASP A 202 -1.89 18.82 -11.33
C ASP A 202 -0.64 19.34 -10.60
N ILE A 203 -0.02 18.54 -9.73
CA ILE A 203 1.08 18.99 -8.86
C ILE A 203 2.29 19.47 -9.64
N GLU A 204 2.75 18.69 -10.63
CA GLU A 204 3.90 19.06 -11.47
C GLU A 204 3.68 20.40 -12.17
N VAL A 205 2.52 20.56 -12.80
CA VAL A 205 2.15 21.80 -13.51
C VAL A 205 2.05 22.97 -12.54
N ALA A 206 1.51 22.78 -11.35
CA ALA A 206 1.41 23.82 -10.33
C ALA A 206 2.79 24.32 -9.86
N VAL A 207 3.79 23.44 -9.77
CA VAL A 207 5.17 23.84 -9.49
C VAL A 207 5.78 24.58 -10.68
N GLN A 208 5.63 24.05 -11.89
CA GLN A 208 6.13 24.69 -13.14
C GLN A 208 5.59 26.09 -13.36
N THR A 209 4.31 26.31 -13.06
CA THR A 209 3.63 27.60 -13.24
C THR A 209 3.85 28.56 -12.07
N GLY A 210 4.53 28.11 -11.00
CA GLY A 210 4.75 28.90 -9.80
C GLY A 210 3.52 29.06 -8.92
N GLU A 211 2.51 28.20 -9.06
CA GLU A 211 1.39 28.09 -8.14
C GLU A 211 1.83 27.43 -6.83
N LEU A 212 2.77 26.47 -6.89
CA LEU A 212 3.43 25.87 -5.76
C LEU A 212 4.91 26.29 -5.70
N ASP A 213 5.42 26.48 -4.48
CA ASP A 213 6.83 26.76 -4.21
C ASP A 213 7.59 25.46 -3.82
N GLY A 214 6.84 24.38 -3.53
CA GLY A 214 7.41 23.08 -3.17
C GLY A 214 6.37 22.02 -2.86
N ILE A 215 6.89 20.83 -2.57
CA ILE A 215 6.16 19.63 -2.26
C ILE A 215 6.75 19.04 -0.99
N ALA A 216 5.91 18.66 -0.03
CA ALA A 216 6.29 17.94 1.18
C ALA A 216 5.43 16.69 1.27
N TRP A 217 5.88 15.64 0.58
CA TRP A 217 5.09 14.42 0.41
C TRP A 217 5.88 13.16 0.73
N SER A 218 6.99 12.90 0.04
CA SER A 218 7.67 11.60 0.09
C SER A 218 9.20 11.76 0.11
N GLY A 219 9.92 10.67 -0.12
CA GLY A 219 11.35 10.64 -0.30
C GLY A 219 11.76 10.83 -1.76
N ILE A 220 13.06 11.00 -1.97
CA ILE A 220 13.62 11.32 -3.30
C ILE A 220 13.30 10.26 -4.37
N THR A 221 13.13 8.99 -3.99
CA THR A 221 12.81 7.91 -4.94
C THR A 221 11.44 8.11 -5.58
N GLU A 222 10.44 8.44 -4.78
CA GLU A 222 9.09 8.70 -5.26
C GLU A 222 9.06 9.97 -6.09
N ASP A 223 9.60 11.07 -5.56
CA ASP A 223 9.61 12.37 -6.20
C ASP A 223 10.27 12.33 -7.58
N TYR A 224 11.34 11.56 -7.72
CA TYR A 224 12.01 11.33 -9.00
C TYR A 224 11.17 10.48 -9.94
N THR A 225 10.48 9.45 -9.42
CA THR A 225 9.67 8.53 -10.23
C THR A 225 8.43 9.21 -10.82
N VAL A 226 7.83 10.12 -10.07
CA VAL A 226 6.61 10.84 -10.50
C VAL A 226 6.89 12.15 -11.22
N GLY A 227 8.16 12.48 -11.48
CA GLY A 227 8.56 13.66 -12.25
C GLY A 227 8.71 14.95 -11.42
N TRP A 228 8.44 14.93 -10.13
CA TRP A 228 8.54 16.15 -9.29
C TRP A 228 9.97 16.64 -9.13
N ALA A 229 10.95 15.74 -9.22
CA ALA A 229 12.36 16.11 -9.24
C ALA A 229 12.78 16.92 -10.47
N ASP A 230 12.01 16.88 -11.56
CA ASP A 230 12.30 17.66 -12.78
C ASP A 230 11.87 19.13 -12.65
N VAL A 231 10.97 19.42 -11.69
CA VAL A 231 10.41 20.78 -11.49
C VAL A 231 10.84 21.41 -10.16
N THR A 232 11.55 20.66 -9.30
CA THR A 232 12.16 21.16 -8.04
C THR A 232 13.68 21.10 -8.12
N ASN A 233 14.36 22.02 -7.44
CA ASN A 233 15.83 22.14 -7.50
C ASN A 233 16.54 21.72 -6.23
N TYR A 234 15.80 21.65 -5.11
CA TYR A 234 16.37 21.44 -3.78
C TYR A 234 15.59 20.37 -3.03
N PHE A 235 16.31 19.48 -2.39
CA PHE A 235 15.77 18.43 -1.53
C PHE A 235 16.33 18.60 -0.12
N LEU A 236 15.44 18.71 0.89
CA LEU A 236 15.85 18.75 2.28
C LEU A 236 16.01 17.33 2.81
N THR A 237 17.19 17.01 3.31
CA THR A 237 17.49 15.69 3.90
C THR A 237 16.86 15.48 5.28
N ASN A 238 16.46 16.55 5.95
CA ASN A 238 15.70 16.50 7.19
C ASN A 238 14.24 16.17 6.87
N ASN A 239 13.76 15.03 7.38
CA ASN A 239 12.36 14.64 7.18
C ASN A 239 11.42 15.30 8.20
N ILE A 240 10.16 15.46 7.84
CA ILE A 240 9.08 15.88 8.74
C ILE A 240 8.60 14.69 9.56
N SER A 241 8.55 13.51 8.94
CA SER A 241 8.23 12.23 9.58
C SER A 241 9.01 11.11 8.91
N GLY A 242 9.35 10.09 9.68
CA GLY A 242 10.12 8.93 9.18
C GLY A 242 9.31 7.97 8.31
N ALA A 243 7.99 8.05 8.37
CA ALA A 243 7.07 7.28 7.52
C ALA A 243 5.66 7.83 7.59
N TRP A 244 4.84 7.44 6.62
CA TRP A 244 3.40 7.46 6.73
C TRP A 244 2.82 6.04 6.76
N CYS A 245 1.59 5.92 7.20
CA CYS A 245 0.89 4.66 7.35
C CYS A 245 -0.19 4.55 6.27
N GLY A 246 0.03 3.71 5.28
CA GLY A 246 -0.98 3.43 4.27
C GLY A 246 -1.82 2.23 4.68
N SER A 247 -3.13 2.38 4.62
CA SER A 247 -4.09 1.34 4.98
C SER A 247 -4.75 0.73 3.76
N TYR A 248 -5.18 -0.52 3.92
CA TYR A 248 -6.12 -1.19 3.03
C TYR A 248 -7.46 -1.31 3.74
N PHE A 249 -8.51 -0.88 3.06
CA PHE A 249 -9.89 -0.96 3.52
C PHE A 249 -10.74 -1.71 2.52
N ALA A 250 -11.80 -2.36 3.00
CA ALA A 250 -12.84 -2.92 2.14
C ALA A 250 -14.24 -2.55 2.64
N ASN A 251 -15.19 -2.56 1.72
CA ASN A 251 -16.60 -2.62 2.08
C ASN A 251 -16.86 -3.89 2.89
N SER A 252 -17.54 -3.79 4.02
CA SER A 252 -17.73 -4.93 4.93
C SER A 252 -18.51 -6.07 4.30
N ASP A 253 -19.53 -5.79 3.48
CA ASP A 253 -20.31 -6.85 2.82
C ASP A 253 -19.44 -7.57 1.78
N ALA A 254 -18.67 -6.81 0.99
CA ALA A 254 -17.72 -7.37 0.04
C ALA A 254 -16.65 -8.23 0.73
N TRP A 255 -16.12 -7.79 1.87
CA TRP A 255 -15.14 -8.55 2.66
C TRP A 255 -15.72 -9.83 3.25
N ASN A 256 -16.89 -9.74 3.86
CA ASN A 256 -17.56 -10.89 4.50
C ASN A 256 -17.98 -11.97 3.49
N ALA A 257 -18.15 -11.61 2.23
CA ALA A 257 -18.42 -12.57 1.14
C ALA A 257 -17.17 -13.33 0.67
N VAL A 258 -15.96 -12.88 1.03
CA VAL A 258 -14.70 -13.53 0.67
C VAL A 258 -14.46 -14.74 1.58
N PRO A 259 -14.15 -15.93 1.05
CA PRO A 259 -13.75 -17.10 1.85
C PRO A 259 -12.54 -16.82 2.73
N GLU A 260 -12.51 -17.39 3.94
CA GLU A 260 -11.49 -17.17 4.96
C GLU A 260 -10.04 -17.36 4.46
N HIS A 261 -9.81 -18.40 3.63
CA HIS A 261 -8.48 -18.65 3.07
C HIS A 261 -8.01 -17.53 2.13
N LEU A 262 -8.93 -16.90 1.39
CA LEU A 262 -8.61 -15.74 0.54
C LEU A 262 -8.45 -14.46 1.35
N GLN A 263 -9.20 -14.30 2.44
CA GLN A 263 -9.01 -13.21 3.39
C GLN A 263 -7.61 -13.28 4.03
N THR A 264 -7.22 -14.48 4.46
CA THR A 264 -5.87 -14.72 5.02
C THR A 264 -4.79 -14.45 3.97
N LEU A 265 -4.98 -14.96 2.75
CA LEU A 265 -4.06 -14.73 1.64
C LEU A 265 -3.91 -13.23 1.33
N PHE A 266 -5.04 -12.50 1.28
CA PHE A 266 -5.01 -11.05 1.06
C PHE A 266 -4.16 -10.33 2.10
N ARG A 267 -4.44 -10.57 3.39
CA ARG A 267 -3.66 -9.95 4.49
C ARG A 267 -2.17 -10.26 4.39
N LEU A 268 -1.80 -11.52 4.16
CA LEU A 268 -0.40 -11.91 3.99
C LEU A 268 0.28 -11.22 2.81
N CYS A 269 -0.40 -11.10 1.67
CA CYS A 269 0.14 -10.41 0.50
C CYS A 269 0.31 -8.91 0.75
N MET A 270 -0.66 -8.27 1.43
CA MET A 270 -0.58 -6.83 1.73
C MET A 270 0.48 -6.55 2.80
N ASP A 271 0.58 -7.35 3.84
CA ASP A 271 1.64 -7.24 4.85
C ASP A 271 3.03 -7.44 4.24
N SER A 272 3.18 -8.44 3.35
CA SER A 272 4.46 -8.67 2.66
C SER A 272 4.86 -7.55 1.71
N SER A 273 3.90 -6.73 1.26
CA SER A 273 4.16 -5.60 0.37
C SER A 273 5.11 -4.56 0.97
N HIS A 274 5.18 -4.45 2.30
CA HIS A 274 6.15 -3.60 2.99
C HIS A 274 7.58 -3.87 2.58
N TYR A 275 7.93 -5.16 2.50
CA TYR A 275 9.26 -5.58 2.13
C TYR A 275 9.63 -5.10 0.72
N TYR A 276 8.74 -5.25 -0.25
CA TYR A 276 8.98 -4.80 -1.63
C TYR A 276 9.08 -3.28 -1.73
N ARG A 277 8.20 -2.55 -1.04
CA ARG A 277 8.25 -1.08 -1.00
C ARG A 277 9.55 -0.59 -0.38
N GLN A 278 9.98 -1.16 0.75
CA GLN A 278 11.24 -0.80 1.38
C GLN A 278 12.43 -0.99 0.44
N HIS A 279 12.49 -2.10 -0.27
CA HIS A 279 13.54 -2.34 -1.26
C HIS A 279 13.55 -1.29 -2.37
N TRP A 280 12.38 -0.92 -2.86
CA TRP A 280 12.27 0.06 -3.93
C TRP A 280 12.67 1.46 -3.45
N TYR A 281 12.12 1.94 -2.34
CA TYR A 281 12.45 3.25 -1.77
C TYR A 281 13.92 3.35 -1.39
N TRP A 282 14.45 2.44 -0.61
CA TRP A 282 15.85 2.47 -0.16
C TRP A 282 16.84 2.25 -1.30
N GLY A 283 16.50 1.40 -2.28
CA GLY A 283 17.31 1.20 -3.48
C GLY A 283 17.43 2.48 -4.32
N GLY A 284 16.33 3.20 -4.47
CA GLY A 284 16.29 4.50 -5.14
C GLY A 284 17.04 5.58 -4.36
N GLU A 285 16.81 5.68 -3.03
CA GLU A 285 17.52 6.59 -2.14
C GLU A 285 19.05 6.43 -2.24
N ALA A 286 19.53 5.18 -2.19
CA ALA A 286 20.95 4.89 -2.31
C ALA A 286 21.53 5.29 -3.68
N LYS A 287 20.73 5.22 -4.74
CA LYS A 287 21.15 5.56 -6.10
C LYS A 287 21.11 7.06 -6.40
N LEU A 288 20.10 7.75 -5.87
CA LEU A 288 19.79 9.14 -6.24
C LEU A 288 20.50 10.20 -5.36
N ARG A 289 21.02 9.80 -4.20
CA ARG A 289 21.79 10.69 -3.30
C ARG A 289 23.30 10.74 -3.61
N VAL A 290 23.78 10.13 -4.69
CA VAL A 290 25.21 10.06 -5.05
C VAL A 290 25.64 11.26 -5.89
#